data_443969b2ac882ab169efa19df0343704
#
_entry.id   443969b2ac882ab169efa19df0343704
#
_cell.length_a   1.000
_cell.length_b   1.000
_cell.length_c   1.000
_cell.angle_alpha   90.00
_cell.angle_beta   90.00
_cell.angle_gamma   90.00
#
_symmetry.space_group_name_H-M   'P 1'
#
loop_
_entity.id
_entity.type
_entity.pdbx_description
1 polymer ?
#
loop_
_entity_poly.entity_id
_entity_poly.type
_entity_poly.pdbx_seq_one_letter_code
_entity_poly.pdbx_strand_id
1 'polypeptide(L)'
;AVVARGMGRPCVSGSSEIDINYENKTFKTSSMEIKEGEIITIDGSTGRVISGSVATVKPEISGDFSKLMSWADSFRKLNIRTNSETPKDTKTAKDFGAEGIGLCRTEHMFFDEERILSVREMILSKTKEDRAKALDKLLPHQKKDFVEIFKIMNGLPVTVRLLDPPLHEFLPRTDKEINE
;
A
#
# COMPACT_ATOMS: atom_id res chain seq x y z
N ALA A 1 -13.36 -0.13 -1.11
CA ALA A 1 -13.11 0.95 -2.08
C ALA A 1 -11.91 1.81 -1.69
N VAL A 2 -11.85 2.38 -0.47
CA VAL A 2 -10.78 3.30 -0.05
C VAL A 2 -9.38 2.68 -0.19
N VAL A 3 -9.18 1.46 0.31
CA VAL A 3 -7.88 0.76 0.25
C VAL A 3 -7.45 0.51 -1.20
N ALA A 4 -8.34 -0.02 -2.05
CA ALA A 4 -8.03 -0.28 -3.46
C ALA A 4 -7.68 1.02 -4.20
N ARG A 5 -8.41 2.11 -3.92
CA ARG A 5 -8.12 3.42 -4.49
C ARG A 5 -6.76 3.95 -4.03
N GLY A 6 -6.42 3.81 -2.74
CA GLY A 6 -5.09 4.15 -2.23
C GLY A 6 -3.96 3.35 -2.90
N MET A 7 -4.24 2.12 -3.31
CA MET A 7 -3.32 1.27 -4.08
C MET A 7 -3.31 1.59 -5.59
N GLY A 8 -4.06 2.59 -6.05
CA GLY A 8 -4.20 2.91 -7.47
C GLY A 8 -4.88 1.81 -8.29
N ARG A 9 -5.71 0.98 -7.65
CA ARG A 9 -6.44 -0.10 -8.31
C ARG A 9 -7.90 0.25 -8.51
N PRO A 10 -8.49 -0.07 -9.68
CA PRO A 10 -9.92 0.06 -9.87
C PRO A 10 -10.66 -0.81 -8.88
N CYS A 11 -11.82 -0.35 -8.41
CA CYS A 11 -12.64 -1.06 -7.45
C CYS A 11 -14.11 -0.81 -7.73
N VAL A 12 -14.88 -1.89 -7.75
CA VAL A 12 -16.34 -1.86 -7.74
C VAL A 12 -16.79 -2.42 -6.40
N SER A 13 -17.63 -1.70 -5.69
CA SER A 13 -18.17 -2.10 -4.39
C SER A 13 -19.69 -2.07 -4.40
N GLY A 14 -20.32 -2.79 -3.48
CA GLY A 14 -21.78 -2.90 -3.43
C GLY A 14 -22.37 -3.81 -4.51
N SER A 15 -21.57 -4.74 -5.05
CA SER A 15 -21.99 -5.69 -6.10
C SER A 15 -22.77 -6.87 -5.50
N SER A 16 -23.95 -6.59 -4.96
CA SER A 16 -24.83 -7.62 -4.34
C SER A 16 -25.35 -8.66 -5.33
N GLU A 17 -25.20 -8.41 -6.63
CA GLU A 17 -25.62 -9.33 -7.69
C GLU A 17 -24.58 -10.42 -8.00
N ILE A 18 -23.41 -10.33 -7.39
CA ILE A 18 -22.33 -11.32 -7.57
C ILE A 18 -22.44 -12.36 -6.45
N ASP A 19 -22.68 -13.60 -6.83
CA ASP A 19 -22.66 -14.76 -5.94
C ASP A 19 -21.35 -15.54 -6.13
N ILE A 20 -20.56 -15.67 -5.06
CA ILE A 20 -19.25 -16.31 -5.09
C ILE A 20 -19.33 -17.71 -4.52
N ASN A 21 -18.98 -18.71 -5.34
CA ASN A 21 -18.81 -20.10 -4.93
C ASN A 21 -17.34 -20.45 -4.76
N TYR A 22 -16.86 -20.52 -3.52
CA TYR A 22 -15.47 -20.82 -3.20
C TYR A 22 -15.07 -22.27 -3.48
N GLU A 23 -16.02 -23.22 -3.39
CA GLU A 23 -15.75 -24.64 -3.65
C GLU A 23 -15.49 -24.88 -5.13
N ASN A 24 -16.33 -24.32 -5.99
CA ASN A 24 -16.23 -24.45 -7.44
C ASN A 24 -15.31 -23.39 -8.06
N LYS A 25 -14.80 -22.44 -7.25
CA LYS A 25 -13.96 -21.33 -7.68
C LYS A 25 -14.58 -20.54 -8.84
N THR A 26 -15.86 -20.21 -8.69
CA THR A 26 -16.62 -19.44 -9.67
C THR A 26 -17.35 -18.28 -8.99
N PHE A 27 -17.70 -17.28 -9.76
CA PHE A 27 -18.75 -16.36 -9.37
C PHE A 27 -19.82 -16.26 -10.46
N LYS A 28 -21.06 -16.03 -10.02
CA LYS A 28 -22.23 -15.95 -10.88
C LYS A 28 -22.87 -14.58 -10.75
N THR A 29 -23.44 -14.14 -11.86
CA THR A 29 -24.39 -13.04 -11.93
C THR A 29 -25.69 -13.58 -12.52
N SER A 30 -26.72 -12.75 -12.61
CA SER A 30 -27.98 -13.14 -13.27
C SER A 30 -27.81 -13.59 -14.73
N SER A 31 -26.72 -13.18 -15.41
CA SER A 31 -26.52 -13.36 -16.85
C SER A 31 -25.30 -14.22 -17.22
N MET A 32 -24.35 -14.45 -16.31
CA MET A 32 -23.12 -15.17 -16.64
C MET A 32 -22.48 -15.84 -15.42
N GLU A 33 -21.64 -16.84 -15.72
CA GLU A 33 -20.76 -17.49 -14.75
C GLU A 33 -19.30 -17.31 -15.20
N ILE A 34 -18.44 -16.91 -14.29
CA ILE A 34 -17.00 -16.69 -14.52
C ILE A 34 -16.23 -17.66 -13.62
N LYS A 35 -15.25 -18.35 -14.19
CA LYS A 35 -14.38 -19.31 -13.49
C LYS A 35 -13.07 -18.69 -13.09
N GLU A 36 -12.40 -19.29 -12.08
CA GLU A 36 -11.04 -18.91 -11.70
C GLU A 36 -10.10 -18.95 -12.92
N GLY A 37 -9.31 -17.89 -13.09
CA GLY A 37 -8.38 -17.74 -14.22
C GLY A 37 -8.96 -17.04 -15.44
N GLU A 38 -10.29 -16.85 -15.53
CA GLU A 38 -10.87 -16.05 -16.60
C GLU A 38 -10.61 -14.56 -16.39
N ILE A 39 -10.37 -13.85 -17.49
CA ILE A 39 -10.04 -12.42 -17.45
C ILE A 39 -11.34 -11.61 -17.34
N ILE A 40 -11.34 -10.68 -16.39
CA ILE A 40 -12.38 -9.66 -16.26
C ILE A 40 -11.76 -8.27 -16.27
N THR A 41 -12.48 -7.31 -16.78
CA THR A 41 -12.10 -5.88 -16.69
C THR A 41 -13.02 -5.16 -15.72
N ILE A 42 -12.46 -4.38 -14.81
CA ILE A 42 -13.20 -3.61 -13.81
C ILE A 42 -13.12 -2.13 -14.15
N ASP A 43 -14.27 -1.48 -14.32
CA ASP A 43 -14.40 -0.04 -14.46
C ASP A 43 -14.95 0.57 -13.16
N GLY A 44 -14.04 1.07 -12.34
CA GLY A 44 -14.39 1.70 -11.06
C GLY A 44 -15.12 3.04 -11.19
N SER A 45 -15.10 3.67 -12.36
CA SER A 45 -15.78 4.95 -12.61
C SER A 45 -17.27 4.77 -12.86
N THR A 46 -17.63 3.75 -13.62
CA THR A 46 -19.03 3.45 -13.96
C THR A 46 -19.64 2.33 -13.12
N GLY A 47 -18.81 1.64 -12.31
CA GLY A 47 -19.23 0.49 -11.51
C GLY A 47 -19.45 -0.79 -12.31
N ARG A 48 -18.86 -0.92 -13.50
CA ARG A 48 -19.06 -2.06 -14.38
C ARG A 48 -17.97 -3.12 -14.17
N VAL A 49 -18.40 -4.38 -14.24
CA VAL A 49 -17.55 -5.54 -14.36
C VAL A 49 -17.82 -6.17 -15.73
N ILE A 50 -16.79 -6.28 -16.56
CA ILE A 50 -16.90 -6.67 -17.98
C ILE A 50 -16.15 -7.99 -18.15
N SER A 51 -16.77 -8.98 -18.78
CA SER A 51 -16.10 -10.23 -19.14
C SER A 51 -15.07 -9.98 -20.23
N GLY A 52 -13.88 -10.55 -20.06
CA GLY A 52 -12.75 -10.41 -20.99
C GLY A 52 -11.89 -9.18 -20.74
N SER A 53 -10.90 -9.01 -21.61
CA SER A 53 -9.95 -7.90 -21.58
C SER A 53 -10.44 -6.75 -22.47
N VAL A 54 -10.52 -5.57 -21.89
CA VAL A 54 -10.83 -4.32 -22.60
C VAL A 54 -9.60 -3.41 -22.54
N ALA A 55 -9.37 -2.64 -23.58
CA ALA A 55 -8.30 -1.65 -23.60
C ALA A 55 -8.48 -0.63 -22.46
N THR A 56 -7.46 -0.50 -21.62
CA THR A 56 -7.46 0.42 -20.47
C THR A 56 -6.48 1.55 -20.71
N VAL A 57 -6.81 2.73 -20.19
CA VAL A 57 -5.91 3.91 -20.21
C VAL A 57 -5.33 4.08 -18.80
N LYS A 58 -4.03 4.32 -18.72
CA LYS A 58 -3.44 4.70 -17.43
C LYS A 58 -3.94 6.09 -17.04
N PRO A 59 -4.38 6.30 -15.78
CA PRO A 59 -4.73 7.63 -15.32
C PRO A 59 -3.46 8.50 -15.30
N GLU A 60 -3.49 9.59 -16.03
CA GLU A 60 -2.42 10.58 -16.06
C GLU A 60 -2.97 11.94 -15.67
N ILE A 61 -2.17 12.71 -14.92
CA ILE A 61 -2.47 14.11 -14.66
C ILE A 61 -2.10 14.89 -15.92
N SER A 62 -3.02 14.97 -16.86
CA SER A 62 -2.77 15.59 -18.18
C SER A 62 -3.94 16.50 -18.63
N GLY A 63 -3.69 17.29 -19.65
CA GLY A 63 -4.71 18.12 -20.27
C GLY A 63 -5.34 19.16 -19.34
N ASP A 64 -6.68 19.25 -19.37
CA ASP A 64 -7.44 20.25 -18.61
C ASP A 64 -7.33 20.06 -17.09
N PHE A 65 -7.15 18.81 -16.60
CA PHE A 65 -6.94 18.56 -15.18
C PHE A 65 -5.60 19.14 -14.71
N SER A 66 -4.52 18.96 -15.46
CA SER A 66 -3.21 19.57 -15.16
C SER A 66 -3.29 21.09 -15.12
N LYS A 67 -4.06 21.69 -16.05
CA LYS A 67 -4.27 23.14 -16.10
C LYS A 67 -5.06 23.63 -14.87
N LEU A 68 -6.11 22.91 -14.48
CA LEU A 68 -6.87 23.21 -13.28
C LEU A 68 -6.01 23.14 -12.02
N MET A 69 -5.16 22.10 -11.91
CA MET A 69 -4.22 21.95 -10.79
C MET A 69 -3.20 23.08 -10.76
N SER A 70 -2.68 23.50 -11.90
CA SER A 70 -1.77 24.66 -12.00
C SER A 70 -2.44 25.96 -11.52
N TRP A 71 -3.70 26.16 -11.82
CA TRP A 71 -4.46 27.31 -11.29
C TRP A 71 -4.64 27.21 -9.77
N ALA A 72 -5.03 26.03 -9.27
CA ALA A 72 -5.15 25.79 -7.82
C ALA A 72 -3.83 26.07 -7.10
N ASP A 73 -2.70 25.63 -7.66
CA ASP A 73 -1.38 25.85 -7.12
C ASP A 73 -0.99 27.34 -7.03
N SER A 74 -1.51 28.18 -7.92
CA SER A 74 -1.26 29.62 -7.86
C SER A 74 -1.99 30.34 -6.71
N PHE A 75 -3.03 29.73 -6.17
CA PHE A 75 -3.85 30.30 -5.07
C PHE A 75 -3.58 29.65 -3.71
N ARG A 76 -3.21 28.39 -3.67
CA ARG A 76 -2.96 27.69 -2.41
C ARG A 76 -1.77 28.27 -1.66
N LYS A 77 -1.85 28.25 -0.32
CA LYS A 77 -0.80 28.68 0.58
C LYS A 77 -0.09 27.52 1.30
N LEU A 78 -0.72 26.36 1.33
CA LEU A 78 -0.23 25.17 2.01
C LEU A 78 0.33 24.17 1.00
N ASN A 79 1.39 23.50 1.40
CA ASN A 79 1.96 22.39 0.67
C ASN A 79 1.23 21.11 1.02
N ILE A 80 1.13 20.17 0.08
CA ILE A 80 0.49 18.88 0.27
C ILE A 80 1.55 17.83 0.56
N ARG A 81 1.43 17.17 1.72
CA ARG A 81 2.27 16.05 2.11
C ARG A 81 1.45 14.77 2.14
N THR A 82 2.08 13.68 1.75
CA THR A 82 1.47 12.34 1.73
C THR A 82 1.90 11.52 2.94
N ASN A 83 1.19 10.41 3.19
CA ASN A 83 1.70 9.32 4.00
C ASN A 83 2.35 8.29 3.07
N SER A 84 3.58 7.91 3.33
CA SER A 84 4.30 6.91 2.56
C SER A 84 5.40 6.28 3.39
N GLU A 85 5.55 4.96 3.28
CA GLU A 85 6.45 4.16 4.11
C GLU A 85 7.44 3.35 3.28
N THR A 86 7.18 3.16 1.98
CA THR A 86 8.06 2.40 1.10
C THR A 86 8.64 3.27 -0.02
N PRO A 87 9.80 2.93 -0.57
CA PRO A 87 10.36 3.65 -1.73
C PRO A 87 9.40 3.69 -2.93
N LYS A 88 8.69 2.59 -3.17
CA LYS A 88 7.71 2.48 -4.25
C LYS A 88 6.55 3.46 -4.08
N ASP A 89 5.95 3.49 -2.90
CA ASP A 89 4.83 4.38 -2.60
C ASP A 89 5.28 5.85 -2.61
N THR A 90 6.48 6.11 -2.08
CA THR A 90 7.10 7.43 -2.10
C THR A 90 7.29 7.95 -3.53
N LYS A 91 7.79 7.09 -4.42
CA LYS A 91 7.93 7.46 -5.83
C LYS A 91 6.58 7.76 -6.46
N THR A 92 5.60 6.89 -6.26
CA THR A 92 4.23 7.09 -6.75
C THR A 92 3.64 8.40 -6.25
N ALA A 93 3.75 8.67 -4.95
CA ALA A 93 3.25 9.90 -4.34
C ALA A 93 3.91 11.15 -4.93
N LYS A 94 5.23 11.11 -5.13
CA LYS A 94 5.98 12.22 -5.75
C LYS A 94 5.56 12.44 -7.20
N ASP A 95 5.37 11.35 -7.97
CA ASP A 95 4.92 11.42 -9.36
C ASP A 95 3.50 12.03 -9.46
N PHE A 96 2.67 11.88 -8.41
CA PHE A 96 1.36 12.53 -8.26
C PHE A 96 1.43 13.95 -7.65
N GLY A 97 2.61 14.50 -7.45
CA GLY A 97 2.80 15.89 -7.02
C GLY A 97 2.86 16.11 -5.51
N ALA A 98 3.13 15.08 -4.71
CA ALA A 98 3.35 15.27 -3.28
C ALA A 98 4.62 16.09 -3.02
N GLU A 99 4.52 17.07 -2.13
CA GLU A 99 5.58 18.04 -1.78
C GLU A 99 6.28 17.68 -0.47
N GLY A 100 6.15 16.46 -0.03
CA GLY A 100 6.78 15.91 1.15
C GLY A 100 6.06 14.69 1.71
N ILE A 101 6.66 14.07 2.71
CA ILE A 101 6.03 13.03 3.51
C ILE A 101 5.57 13.64 4.82
N GLY A 102 4.28 13.63 5.08
CA GLY A 102 3.67 14.13 6.32
C GLY A 102 3.75 13.12 7.45
N LEU A 103 3.76 11.83 7.11
CA LEU A 103 3.97 10.74 8.06
C LEU A 103 4.55 9.51 7.34
N CYS A 104 5.74 9.12 7.78
CA CYS A 104 6.35 7.82 7.48
C CYS A 104 6.25 6.95 8.73
N ARG A 105 5.42 5.92 8.70
CA ARG A 105 5.19 4.97 9.79
C ARG A 105 6.21 3.86 9.67
N THR A 106 7.25 3.89 10.49
CA THR A 106 8.36 2.95 10.38
C THR A 106 7.98 1.50 10.62
N GLU A 107 6.92 1.25 11.40
CA GLU A 107 6.37 -0.09 11.61
C GLU A 107 5.90 -0.77 10.33
N HIS A 108 5.40 -0.01 9.36
CA HIS A 108 4.94 -0.57 8.07
C HIS A 108 6.10 -1.08 7.18
N MET A 109 7.33 -0.64 7.44
CA MET A 109 8.51 -1.15 6.74
C MET A 109 8.82 -2.61 7.10
N PHE A 110 8.21 -3.14 8.15
CA PHE A 110 8.54 -4.43 8.74
C PHE A 110 7.49 -5.52 8.49
N PHE A 111 6.43 -5.25 7.74
CA PHE A 111 5.43 -6.27 7.39
C PHE A 111 5.85 -7.22 6.26
N ASP A 112 7.04 -7.02 5.71
CA ASP A 112 7.65 -7.95 4.75
C ASP A 112 7.98 -9.29 5.41
N GLU A 113 7.75 -10.41 4.70
CA GLU A 113 7.93 -11.77 5.22
C GLU A 113 9.37 -12.01 5.73
N GLU A 114 10.37 -11.43 5.08
CA GLU A 114 11.77 -11.55 5.49
C GLU A 114 12.07 -10.79 6.79
N ARG A 115 11.29 -9.79 7.13
CA ARG A 115 11.55 -8.86 8.24
C ARG A 115 10.71 -9.17 9.47
N ILE A 116 9.49 -9.67 9.27
CA ILE A 116 8.50 -9.84 10.34
C ILE A 116 9.00 -10.79 11.44
N LEU A 117 9.77 -11.83 11.08
CA LEU A 117 10.35 -12.76 12.06
C LEU A 117 11.32 -12.03 13.00
N SER A 118 12.20 -11.18 12.47
CA SER A 118 13.15 -10.42 13.28
C SER A 118 12.45 -9.38 14.16
N VAL A 119 11.30 -8.84 13.75
CA VAL A 119 10.48 -7.98 14.59
C VAL A 119 9.84 -8.78 15.73
N ARG A 120 9.32 -9.98 15.45
CA ARG A 120 8.78 -10.89 16.46
C ARG A 120 9.86 -11.27 17.49
N GLU A 121 11.07 -11.62 17.01
CA GLU A 121 12.22 -11.87 17.88
C GLU A 121 12.52 -10.66 18.78
N MET A 122 12.53 -9.45 18.24
CA MET A 122 12.75 -8.22 18.99
C MET A 122 11.68 -8.01 20.08
N ILE A 123 10.40 -8.20 19.73
CA ILE A 123 9.27 -8.03 20.66
C ILE A 123 9.32 -9.06 21.79
N LEU A 124 9.60 -10.31 21.46
CA LEU A 124 9.60 -11.43 22.42
C LEU A 124 10.91 -11.57 23.20
N SER A 125 11.94 -10.78 22.87
CA SER A 125 13.24 -10.82 23.55
C SER A 125 13.10 -10.46 25.03
N LYS A 126 13.63 -11.34 25.89
CA LYS A 126 13.63 -11.16 27.36
C LYS A 126 14.82 -10.35 27.85
N THR A 127 15.90 -10.34 27.12
CA THR A 127 17.15 -9.63 27.48
C THR A 127 17.42 -8.49 26.50
N LYS A 128 18.22 -7.51 26.97
CA LYS A 128 18.66 -6.40 26.11
C LYS A 128 19.58 -6.88 25.00
N GLU A 129 20.39 -7.88 25.29
CA GLU A 129 21.36 -8.46 24.37
C GLU A 129 20.65 -9.20 23.23
N ASP A 130 19.62 -9.97 23.50
CA ASP A 130 18.86 -10.68 22.47
C ASP A 130 18.06 -9.72 21.60
N ARG A 131 17.50 -8.66 22.23
CA ARG A 131 16.84 -7.60 21.50
C ARG A 131 17.78 -6.86 20.57
N ALA A 132 19.02 -6.58 20.99
CA ALA A 132 20.03 -5.96 20.17
C ALA A 132 20.35 -6.81 18.93
N LYS A 133 20.52 -8.13 19.09
CA LYS A 133 20.75 -9.04 17.95
C LYS A 133 19.60 -9.02 16.93
N ALA A 134 18.35 -8.97 17.39
CA ALA A 134 17.21 -8.86 16.50
C ALA A 134 17.17 -7.51 15.77
N LEU A 135 17.50 -6.42 16.45
CA LEU A 135 17.60 -5.08 15.86
C LEU A 135 18.73 -5.00 14.83
N ASP A 136 19.86 -5.66 15.06
CA ASP A 136 20.97 -5.70 14.11
C ASP A 136 20.57 -6.38 12.79
N LYS A 137 19.64 -7.32 12.80
CA LYS A 137 19.07 -7.92 11.58
C LYS A 137 18.17 -6.93 10.81
N LEU A 138 17.45 -6.07 11.51
CA LEU A 138 16.51 -5.09 10.94
C LEU A 138 17.21 -3.83 10.40
N LEU A 139 18.30 -3.43 11.02
CA LEU A 139 19.01 -2.18 10.73
C LEU A 139 19.38 -2.02 9.25
N PRO A 140 19.97 -3.00 8.54
CA PRO A 140 20.34 -2.84 7.14
C PRO A 140 19.13 -2.63 6.22
N HIS A 141 18.01 -3.29 6.50
CA HIS A 141 16.78 -3.14 5.73
C HIS A 141 16.20 -1.73 5.90
N GLN A 142 16.04 -1.27 7.14
CA GLN A 142 15.50 0.06 7.43
C GLN A 142 16.42 1.17 6.90
N LYS A 143 17.73 1.00 7.05
CA LYS A 143 18.71 1.95 6.48
C LYS A 143 18.57 2.06 4.97
N LYS A 144 18.42 0.94 4.26
CA LYS A 144 18.21 0.90 2.81
C LYS A 144 16.94 1.66 2.43
N ASP A 145 15.82 1.36 3.10
CA ASP A 145 14.53 2.00 2.81
C ASP A 145 14.60 3.52 3.02
N PHE A 146 15.19 3.99 4.11
CA PHE A 146 15.37 5.43 4.34
C PHE A 146 16.27 6.10 3.31
N VAL A 147 17.38 5.46 2.94
CA VAL A 147 18.26 5.99 1.90
C VAL A 147 17.51 6.18 0.58
N GLU A 148 16.71 5.22 0.20
CA GLU A 148 15.91 5.28 -1.03
C GLU A 148 14.81 6.35 -0.92
N ILE A 149 14.06 6.40 0.18
CA ILE A 149 13.03 7.41 0.44
C ILE A 149 13.63 8.82 0.40
N PHE A 150 14.74 9.04 1.07
CA PHE A 150 15.39 10.36 1.08
C PHE A 150 15.94 10.77 -0.29
N LYS A 151 16.45 9.82 -1.08
CA LYS A 151 16.84 10.08 -2.48
C LYS A 151 15.66 10.52 -3.34
N ILE A 152 14.53 9.82 -3.21
CA ILE A 152 13.29 10.16 -3.95
C ILE A 152 12.80 11.55 -3.53
N MET A 153 12.78 11.83 -2.23
CA MET A 153 12.27 13.08 -1.66
C MET A 153 13.33 14.18 -1.54
N ASN A 154 14.45 14.06 -2.24
CA ASN A 154 15.54 15.04 -2.16
C ASN A 154 15.02 16.48 -2.29
N GLY A 155 15.36 17.31 -1.30
CA GLY A 155 14.91 18.71 -1.19
C GLY A 155 13.49 18.89 -0.61
N LEU A 156 12.76 17.80 -0.32
CA LEU A 156 11.41 17.84 0.24
C LEU A 156 11.40 17.29 1.68
N PRO A 157 10.53 17.83 2.55
CA PRO A 157 10.46 17.39 3.95
C PRO A 157 9.91 15.97 4.11
N VAL A 158 10.51 15.22 5.03
CA VAL A 158 10.06 13.88 5.42
C VAL A 158 9.89 13.83 6.93
N THR A 159 8.66 13.62 7.39
CA THR A 159 8.36 13.44 8.82
C THR A 159 8.34 11.95 9.13
N VAL A 160 9.24 11.49 9.99
CA VAL A 160 9.36 10.09 10.37
C VAL A 160 8.77 9.88 11.76
N ARG A 161 7.84 8.94 11.90
CA ARG A 161 7.42 8.44 13.19
C ARG A 161 8.45 7.43 13.70
N LEU A 162 8.91 7.59 14.93
CA LEU A 162 9.72 6.58 15.58
C LEU A 162 8.88 5.30 15.76
N LEU A 163 9.56 4.17 15.95
CA LEU A 163 8.92 2.85 16.00
C LEU A 163 7.82 2.80 17.07
N ASP A 164 6.62 2.50 16.62
CA ASP A 164 5.43 2.30 17.44
C ASP A 164 4.69 1.04 16.95
N PRO A 165 5.24 -0.17 17.25
CA PRO A 165 4.69 -1.40 16.71
C PRO A 165 3.36 -1.76 17.39
N PRO A 166 2.26 -1.84 16.63
CA PRO A 166 1.02 -2.42 17.15
C PRO A 166 1.21 -3.92 17.34
N LEU A 167 1.42 -4.35 18.58
CA LEU A 167 1.78 -5.74 18.91
C LEU A 167 0.81 -6.76 18.32
N HIS A 168 -0.49 -6.45 18.29
CA HIS A 168 -1.51 -7.32 17.72
C HIS A 168 -1.41 -7.52 16.20
N GLU A 169 -0.66 -6.67 15.49
CA GLU A 169 -0.41 -6.84 14.06
C GLU A 169 0.84 -7.67 13.78
N PHE A 170 1.83 -7.63 14.67
CA PHE A 170 3.09 -8.35 14.51
C PHE A 170 3.09 -9.76 15.10
N LEU A 171 2.34 -9.98 16.18
CA LEU A 171 2.29 -11.28 16.83
C LEU A 171 1.56 -12.31 15.96
N PRO A 172 2.00 -13.59 16.02
CA PRO A 172 1.36 -14.66 15.27
C PRO A 172 -0.10 -14.83 15.72
N ARG A 173 -0.99 -15.11 14.73
CA ARG A 173 -2.43 -15.24 14.97
C ARG A 173 -2.97 -16.65 14.74
N THR A 174 -2.20 -17.49 14.06
CA THR A 174 -2.59 -18.86 13.73
C THR A 174 -1.65 -19.85 14.38
N ASP A 175 -2.16 -21.05 14.69
CA ASP A 175 -1.34 -22.14 15.27
C ASP A 175 -0.14 -22.49 14.37
N LYS A 176 -0.27 -22.32 13.07
CA LYS A 176 0.82 -22.51 12.11
C LYS A 176 1.94 -21.51 12.35
N GLU A 177 1.61 -20.22 12.43
CA GLU A 177 2.58 -19.15 12.68
C GLU A 177 3.20 -19.19 14.09
N ILE A 178 2.52 -19.81 15.04
CA ILE A 178 3.02 -19.99 16.43
C ILE A 178 4.06 -21.11 16.48
N ASN A 179 3.93 -22.13 15.61
CA ASN A 179 4.80 -23.30 15.59
C ASN A 179 6.00 -23.16 14.63
N GLU A 180 6.05 -22.15 13.82
CA GLU A 180 7.19 -21.75 12.99
C GLU A 180 8.18 -20.91 13.80
#